data_bb917d6ed8c43056a80ddf1de297a685
#
_entry.id   bb917d6ed8c43056a80ddf1de297a685
#
_cell.length_a   1.000
_cell.length_b   1.000
_cell.length_c   1.000
_cell.angle_alpha   90.00
_cell.angle_beta   90.00
_cell.angle_gamma   90.00
#
_symmetry.space_group_name_H-M   'P 1'
#
loop_
_entity.id
_entity.type
_entity.pdbx_description
1 polymer ?
#
loop_
_entity_poly.entity_id
_entity_poly.type
_entity_poly.pdbx_seq_one_letter_code
_entity_poly.pdbx_strand_id
1 'polypeptide(L)'
;MELNRYIDHTNLKPDATRADIQTLCEEAKAYHFASVCVNSVHIAQVAAALAGTDVAPCCVVGFPLGAMEPEAKAFEAARACALGAKEIDMV
;
A
#
# COMPACT_ATOMS: atom_id res chain seq x y z
N MET A 1 -15.14 2.72 20.17
CA MET A 1 -14.10 3.01 19.17
C MET A 1 -13.76 1.74 18.41
N GLU A 2 -13.77 1.82 17.09
CA GLU A 2 -13.46 0.67 16.25
C GLU A 2 -11.98 0.67 15.91
N LEU A 3 -11.19 -0.15 16.59
CA LEU A 3 -9.73 -0.21 16.40
C LEU A 3 -9.34 -0.61 14.97
N ASN A 4 -10.17 -1.41 14.30
CA ASN A 4 -9.88 -1.85 12.93
C ASN A 4 -9.70 -0.67 11.97
N ARG A 5 -10.38 0.46 12.18
CA ARG A 5 -10.26 1.65 11.32
C ARG A 5 -8.95 2.41 11.53
N TYR A 6 -8.11 1.98 12.45
CA TYR A 6 -6.78 2.55 12.70
C TYR A 6 -5.65 1.62 12.28
N ILE A 7 -5.97 0.47 11.66
CA ILE A 7 -4.97 -0.53 11.28
C ILE A 7 -4.60 -0.38 9.81
N ASP A 8 -3.30 -0.26 9.55
CA ASP A 8 -2.71 -0.35 8.22
C ASP A 8 -2.21 -1.78 8.04
N HIS A 9 -2.97 -2.60 7.31
CA HIS A 9 -2.63 -4.00 7.10
C HIS A 9 -1.49 -4.08 6.09
N THR A 10 -0.33 -4.55 6.54
CA THR A 10 0.94 -4.28 5.87
C THR A 10 1.69 -5.56 5.50
N ASN A 11 2.24 -5.62 4.29
CA ASN A 11 3.22 -6.62 3.88
C ASN A 11 4.30 -5.93 3.04
N LEU A 12 5.50 -5.80 3.63
CA LEU A 12 6.64 -5.13 2.98
C LEU A 12 7.77 -6.10 2.67
N LYS A 13 7.48 -7.41 2.67
CA LYS A 13 8.49 -8.41 2.32
C LYS A 13 8.87 -8.28 0.86
N PRO A 14 10.17 -8.27 0.54
CA PRO A 14 10.61 -8.11 -0.85
C PRO A 14 10.22 -9.29 -1.74
N ASP A 15 9.93 -10.44 -1.15
CA ASP A 15 9.54 -11.66 -1.87
C ASP A 15 8.03 -11.93 -1.82
N ALA A 16 7.22 -10.96 -1.39
CA ALA A 16 5.77 -11.13 -1.36
C ALA A 16 5.24 -11.44 -2.77
N THR A 17 4.42 -12.49 -2.85
CA THR A 17 3.84 -12.92 -4.12
C THR A 17 2.53 -12.20 -4.39
N ARG A 18 2.05 -12.33 -5.64
CA ARG A 18 0.73 -11.80 -6.00
C ARG A 18 -0.37 -12.43 -5.15
N ALA A 19 -0.25 -13.73 -4.82
CA ALA A 19 -1.20 -14.42 -3.95
C ALA A 19 -1.18 -13.86 -2.52
N ASP A 20 0.02 -13.55 -1.99
CA ASP A 20 0.16 -12.95 -0.67
C ASP A 20 -0.55 -11.60 -0.61
N ILE A 21 -0.39 -10.78 -1.64
CA ILE A 21 -1.01 -9.46 -1.71
C ILE A 21 -2.53 -9.59 -1.84
N GLN A 22 -3.01 -10.55 -2.61
CA GLN A 22 -4.45 -10.78 -2.74
C GLN A 22 -5.07 -11.16 -1.38
N THR A 23 -4.41 -12.06 -0.63
CA THR A 23 -4.85 -12.44 0.71
C THR A 23 -4.87 -11.24 1.65
N LEU A 24 -3.83 -10.41 1.60
CA LEU A 24 -3.75 -9.19 2.40
C LEU A 24 -4.97 -8.27 2.15
N CYS A 25 -5.31 -8.07 0.88
CA CYS A 25 -6.45 -7.24 0.50
C CYS A 25 -7.78 -7.84 0.96
N GLU A 26 -7.95 -9.16 0.80
CA GLU A 26 -9.18 -9.84 1.23
C GLU A 26 -9.37 -9.73 2.74
N GLU A 27 -8.30 -9.90 3.51
CA GLU A 27 -8.35 -9.73 4.97
C GLU A 27 -8.74 -8.30 5.35
N ALA A 28 -8.13 -7.31 4.70
CA ALA A 28 -8.41 -5.92 4.99
C ALA A 28 -9.86 -5.54 4.70
N LYS A 29 -10.43 -6.08 3.61
CA LYS A 29 -11.85 -5.86 3.29
C LYS A 29 -12.76 -6.52 4.31
N ALA A 30 -12.44 -7.76 4.69
CA ALA A 30 -13.28 -8.53 5.63
C ALA A 30 -13.34 -7.86 7.01
N TYR A 31 -12.22 -7.29 7.47
CA TYR A 31 -12.14 -6.68 8.79
C TYR A 31 -12.27 -5.15 8.78
N HIS A 32 -12.50 -4.55 7.61
CA HIS A 32 -12.63 -3.10 7.44
C HIS A 32 -11.45 -2.32 8.02
N PHE A 33 -10.23 -2.75 7.71
CA PHE A 33 -9.03 -2.02 8.13
C PHE A 33 -8.94 -0.66 7.41
N ALA A 34 -8.13 0.25 7.94
CA ALA A 34 -8.01 1.60 7.37
C ALA A 34 -7.34 1.57 6.00
N SER A 35 -6.30 0.76 5.84
CA SER A 35 -5.53 0.69 4.60
C SER A 35 -4.87 -0.67 4.44
N VAL A 36 -4.39 -0.91 3.21
CA VAL A 36 -3.42 -1.95 2.90
C VAL A 36 -2.15 -1.24 2.46
N CYS A 37 -1.01 -1.57 3.10
CA CYS A 37 0.27 -0.93 2.80
C CYS A 37 1.26 -1.96 2.25
N VAL A 38 1.84 -1.67 1.08
CA VAL A 38 2.70 -2.57 0.34
C VAL A 38 3.88 -1.81 -0.28
N ASN A 39 4.84 -2.55 -0.84
CA ASN A 39 5.84 -1.97 -1.72
C ASN A 39 5.18 -1.49 -3.02
N SER A 40 5.75 -0.46 -3.63
CA SER A 40 5.13 0.21 -4.78
C SER A 40 4.89 -0.71 -5.98
N VAL A 41 5.66 -1.79 -6.12
CA VAL A 41 5.47 -2.76 -7.20
C VAL A 41 4.09 -3.41 -7.17
N HIS A 42 3.44 -3.45 -6.00
CA HIS A 42 2.15 -4.09 -5.82
C HIS A 42 0.96 -3.11 -5.80
N ILE A 43 1.20 -1.81 -5.91
CA ILE A 43 0.15 -0.83 -5.65
C ILE A 43 -1.01 -0.91 -6.66
N ALA A 44 -0.72 -1.20 -7.92
CA ALA A 44 -1.78 -1.33 -8.92
C ALA A 44 -2.71 -2.49 -8.60
N GLN A 45 -2.16 -3.63 -8.16
CA GLN A 45 -2.96 -4.79 -7.74
C GLN A 45 -3.84 -4.43 -6.54
N VAL A 46 -3.25 -3.75 -5.55
CA VAL A 46 -3.98 -3.34 -4.34
C VAL A 46 -5.10 -2.37 -4.68
N ALA A 47 -4.81 -1.36 -5.50
CA ALA A 47 -5.82 -0.39 -5.91
C ALA A 47 -7.01 -1.05 -6.61
N ALA A 48 -6.75 -2.02 -7.49
CA ALA A 48 -7.80 -2.77 -8.16
C ALA A 48 -8.63 -3.61 -7.19
N ALA A 49 -7.95 -4.29 -6.25
CA ALA A 49 -8.61 -5.16 -5.27
C ALA A 49 -9.48 -4.37 -4.28
N LEU A 50 -9.10 -3.14 -3.95
CA LEU A 50 -9.78 -2.32 -2.97
C LEU A 50 -10.76 -1.32 -3.59
N ALA A 51 -10.91 -1.31 -4.91
CA ALA A 51 -11.81 -0.40 -5.60
C ALA A 51 -13.24 -0.55 -5.08
N GLY A 52 -13.89 0.57 -4.81
CA GLY A 52 -15.26 0.57 -4.29
C GLY A 52 -15.40 0.27 -2.80
N THR A 53 -14.28 0.08 -2.09
CA THR A 53 -14.28 -0.13 -0.65
C THR A 53 -13.78 1.11 0.08
N ASP A 54 -13.95 1.14 1.41
CA ASP A 54 -13.42 2.21 2.25
C ASP A 54 -12.00 1.92 2.77
N VAL A 55 -11.35 0.87 2.27
CA VAL A 55 -9.97 0.54 2.61
C VAL A 55 -9.04 1.24 1.61
N ALA A 56 -8.12 2.06 2.11
CA ALA A 56 -7.26 2.87 1.26
C ALA A 56 -6.05 2.06 0.75
N PRO A 57 -5.76 2.10 -0.56
CA PRO A 57 -4.49 1.57 -1.07
C PRO A 57 -3.36 2.53 -0.69
N CYS A 58 -2.35 1.98 0.00
CA CYS A 58 -1.18 2.71 0.49
C CYS A 58 0.09 2.01 0.05
N CYS A 59 1.13 2.75 -0.27
CA CYS A 59 2.43 2.14 -0.47
C CYS A 59 3.55 2.99 0.13
N VAL A 60 4.66 2.31 0.45
CA VAL A 60 5.87 2.98 0.91
C VAL A 60 6.63 3.55 -0.27
N VAL A 61 7.38 4.62 -0.02
CA VAL A 61 8.23 5.29 -1.00
C VAL A 61 9.61 5.49 -0.39
N GLY A 62 10.66 5.12 -1.12
CA GLY A 62 12.02 5.18 -0.61
C GLY A 62 12.36 4.14 0.44
N PHE A 63 11.52 3.14 0.58
CA PHE A 63 11.62 2.11 1.61
C PHE A 63 12.66 1.03 1.20
N PRO A 64 13.42 0.46 2.15
CA PRO A 64 13.33 0.72 3.59
C PRO A 64 14.26 1.80 4.10
N LEU A 65 15.31 2.16 3.36
CA LEU A 65 16.39 2.97 3.91
C LEU A 65 16.08 4.46 3.91
N GLY A 66 15.29 4.93 2.99
CA GLY A 66 15.06 6.36 2.80
C GLY A 66 16.29 7.10 2.24
N ALA A 67 17.39 6.41 2.10
CA ALA A 67 18.68 6.99 1.69
C ALA A 67 18.79 6.98 0.17
N MET A 68 17.89 7.67 -0.49
CA MET A 68 17.91 7.79 -1.93
C MET A 68 17.69 9.24 -2.34
N GLU A 69 18.03 9.52 -3.57
CA GLU A 69 17.97 10.84 -4.13
C GLU A 69 16.53 11.38 -4.11
N PRO A 70 16.30 12.64 -3.68
CA PRO A 70 14.93 13.15 -3.50
C PRO A 70 14.07 13.09 -4.76
N GLU A 71 14.63 13.33 -5.94
CA GLU A 71 13.85 13.25 -7.18
C GLU A 71 13.40 11.82 -7.48
N ALA A 72 14.17 10.82 -7.06
CA ALA A 72 13.78 9.42 -7.22
C ALA A 72 12.59 9.10 -6.32
N LYS A 73 12.58 9.61 -5.08
CA LYS A 73 11.43 9.46 -4.18
C LYS A 73 10.20 10.15 -4.76
N ALA A 74 10.36 11.36 -5.28
CA ALA A 74 9.25 12.09 -5.88
C ALA A 74 8.68 11.34 -7.08
N PHE A 75 9.54 10.75 -7.91
CA PHE A 75 9.11 9.94 -9.05
C PHE A 75 8.31 8.72 -8.59
N GLU A 76 8.82 8.01 -7.58
CA GLU A 76 8.13 6.84 -7.05
C GLU A 76 6.75 7.21 -6.50
N ALA A 77 6.66 8.29 -5.74
CA ALA A 77 5.39 8.77 -5.18
C ALA A 77 4.40 9.15 -6.29
N ALA A 78 4.84 9.88 -7.30
CA ALA A 78 4.00 10.28 -8.42
C ALA A 78 3.51 9.06 -9.20
N ARG A 79 4.39 8.09 -9.42
CA ARG A 79 4.04 6.86 -10.13
C ARG A 79 3.03 6.04 -9.33
N ALA A 80 3.22 5.93 -8.02
CA ALA A 80 2.30 5.22 -7.14
C ALA A 80 0.91 5.85 -7.16
N CYS A 81 0.84 7.17 -7.11
CA CYS A 81 -0.45 7.88 -7.21
C CYS A 81 -1.14 7.62 -8.54
N ALA A 82 -0.38 7.64 -9.64
CA ALA A 82 -0.93 7.34 -10.97
C ALA A 82 -1.47 5.92 -11.07
N LEU A 83 -0.90 4.98 -10.31
CA LEU A 83 -1.33 3.58 -10.27
C LEU A 83 -2.45 3.30 -9.27
N GLY A 84 -2.90 4.32 -8.54
CA GLY A 84 -4.07 4.21 -7.69
C GLY A 84 -3.85 4.33 -6.20
N ALA A 85 -2.64 4.65 -5.74
CA ALA A 85 -2.40 4.88 -4.32
C ALA A 85 -3.20 6.08 -3.84
N LYS A 86 -3.81 5.96 -2.66
CA LYS A 86 -4.50 7.07 -1.98
C LYS A 86 -3.68 7.58 -0.80
N GLU A 87 -2.74 6.79 -0.32
CA GLU A 87 -1.83 7.17 0.76
C GLU A 87 -0.41 6.79 0.38
N ILE A 88 0.53 7.63 0.78
CA ILE A 88 1.96 7.42 0.53
C ILE A 88 2.70 7.51 1.85
N ASP A 89 3.45 6.46 2.19
CA ASP A 89 4.34 6.44 3.34
C ASP A 89 5.76 6.67 2.87
N MET A 90 6.20 7.93 2.89
CA MET A 90 7.54 8.28 2.44
C MET A 90 8.55 8.09 3.56
N VAL A 91 9.64 7.40 3.25
CA VAL A 91 10.75 7.14 4.18
C VAL A 91 11.91 8.06 3.89
#